data_4ba835116612cd686c1056ad2f17dc96
#
_entry.id   4ba835116612cd686c1056ad2f17dc96
#
_cell.length_a   1.000
_cell.length_b   1.000
_cell.length_c   1.000
_cell.angle_alpha   90.00
_cell.angle_beta   90.00
_cell.angle_gamma   90.00
#
_symmetry.space_group_name_H-M   'P 1'
#
loop_
_entity.id
_entity.type
_entity.pdbx_description
1 polymer ?
#
loop_
_entity_poly.entity_id
_entity_poly.type
_entity_poly.pdbx_seq_one_letter_code
_entity_poly.pdbx_strand_id
1 'polypeptide(L)'
;CNGRDPLAGTPGSVPHLPLRKGREHLTHLLDLLARVELADGGKAGEEGDDGGPLPFLELLNRQSVGLPWGSTVLVVTPTEEEGLIESLLLLRRRGLAVTLVLTCAYRHFAALARRAEQIGVQALQITSEREMDVWR
;
A
#
# COMPACT_ATOMS: atom_id res chain seq x y z
N CYS A 1 -28.11 7.23 -19.12
CA CYS A 1 -27.16 6.82 -18.06
C CYS A 1 -25.78 6.71 -18.66
N ASN A 2 -24.99 7.77 -18.62
CA ASN A 2 -23.60 7.75 -19.07
C ASN A 2 -22.72 7.34 -17.89
N GLY A 3 -22.55 6.03 -17.69
CA GLY A 3 -21.54 5.50 -16.80
C GLY A 3 -20.16 5.77 -17.41
N ARG A 4 -19.51 6.82 -16.99
CA ARG A 4 -18.05 6.94 -17.18
C ARG A 4 -17.41 5.87 -16.32
N ASP A 5 -16.68 4.98 -16.96
CA ASP A 5 -15.86 3.99 -16.29
C ASP A 5 -14.81 4.74 -15.45
N PRO A 6 -14.88 4.72 -14.10
CA PRO A 6 -13.92 5.43 -13.26
C PRO A 6 -12.51 4.87 -13.34
N LEU A 7 -12.33 3.74 -14.07
CA LEU A 7 -11.05 3.06 -14.27
C LEU A 7 -10.40 3.42 -15.61
N ALA A 8 -11.07 4.22 -16.47
CA ALA A 8 -10.45 4.76 -17.67
C ALA A 8 -9.54 5.97 -17.34
N GLY A 9 -8.69 5.79 -16.33
CA GLY A 9 -7.65 6.75 -16.00
C GLY A 9 -6.51 6.68 -17.02
N THR A 10 -5.91 7.83 -17.28
CA THR A 10 -4.67 7.98 -18.05
C THR A 10 -3.66 6.92 -17.63
N PRO A 11 -2.89 6.31 -18.55
CA PRO A 11 -1.83 5.38 -18.19
C PRO A 11 -0.92 6.01 -17.13
N GLY A 12 -0.75 5.35 -15.97
CA GLY A 12 0.03 5.87 -14.84
C GLY A 12 -0.78 6.52 -13.70
N SER A 13 -2.11 6.65 -13.82
CA SER A 13 -2.92 7.13 -12.70
C SER A 13 -3.21 5.99 -11.72
N VAL A 14 -2.86 6.21 -10.46
CA VAL A 14 -3.19 5.26 -9.38
C VAL A 14 -4.71 5.26 -9.19
N PRO A 15 -5.38 4.08 -9.27
CA PRO A 15 -6.80 4.01 -9.03
C PRO A 15 -7.12 4.44 -7.60
N HIS A 16 -8.00 5.43 -7.46
CA HIS A 16 -8.45 5.95 -6.18
C HIS A 16 -9.93 5.68 -6.00
N LEU A 17 -10.26 4.85 -5.01
CA LEU A 17 -11.63 4.61 -4.59
C LEU A 17 -11.96 5.52 -3.39
N PRO A 18 -13.03 6.32 -3.45
CA PRO A 18 -13.46 7.12 -2.30
C PRO A 18 -13.92 6.19 -1.18
N LEU A 19 -13.64 6.59 0.07
CA LEU A 19 -14.05 5.84 1.26
C LEU A 19 -15.59 5.79 1.35
N ARG A 20 -16.16 4.58 1.23
CA ARG A 20 -17.61 4.33 1.37
C ARG A 20 -17.83 3.05 2.18
N LYS A 21 -19.03 2.91 2.73
CA LYS A 21 -19.46 1.70 3.45
C LYS A 21 -20.42 0.89 2.58
N GLY A 22 -20.46 -0.42 2.79
CA GLY A 22 -21.45 -1.29 2.18
C GLY A 22 -20.87 -2.37 1.27
N ARG A 23 -21.69 -3.37 0.97
CA ARG A 23 -21.31 -4.52 0.14
C ARG A 23 -20.94 -4.14 -1.29
N GLU A 24 -21.64 -3.20 -1.86
CA GLU A 24 -21.39 -2.70 -3.21
C GLU A 24 -19.98 -2.10 -3.33
N HIS A 25 -19.59 -1.31 -2.32
CA HIS A 25 -18.25 -0.74 -2.27
C HIS A 25 -17.16 -1.82 -2.10
N LEU A 26 -17.42 -2.83 -1.28
CA LEU A 26 -16.52 -3.99 -1.15
C LEU A 26 -16.37 -4.73 -2.48
N THR A 27 -17.45 -4.94 -3.22
CA THR A 27 -17.40 -5.57 -4.54
C THR A 27 -16.55 -4.76 -5.52
N HIS A 28 -16.70 -3.44 -5.54
CA HIS A 28 -15.86 -2.55 -6.37
C HIS A 28 -14.38 -2.61 -5.96
N LEU A 29 -14.09 -2.67 -4.65
CA LEU A 29 -12.72 -2.83 -4.17
C LEU A 29 -12.10 -4.15 -4.63
N LEU A 30 -12.85 -5.25 -4.52
CA LEU A 30 -12.39 -6.58 -4.94
C LEU A 30 -12.19 -6.66 -6.46
N ASP A 31 -13.09 -6.04 -7.25
CA ASP A 31 -12.95 -5.97 -8.70
C ASP A 31 -11.71 -5.16 -9.11
N LEU A 32 -11.44 -4.06 -8.41
CA LEU A 32 -10.23 -3.27 -8.62
C LEU A 32 -8.98 -4.07 -8.27
N LEU A 33 -8.96 -4.75 -7.13
CA LEU A 33 -7.82 -5.59 -6.71
C LEU A 33 -7.59 -6.75 -7.68
N ALA A 34 -8.66 -7.33 -8.23
CA ALA A 34 -8.56 -8.42 -9.21
C ALA A 34 -7.95 -7.96 -10.56
N ARG A 35 -7.98 -6.66 -10.83
CA ARG A 35 -7.42 -6.06 -12.07
C ARG A 35 -6.04 -5.44 -11.86
N VAL A 36 -5.50 -5.46 -10.64
CA VAL A 36 -4.14 -5.00 -10.37
C VAL A 36 -3.17 -5.99 -10.99
N GLU A 37 -2.48 -5.56 -12.02
CA GLU A 37 -1.38 -6.30 -12.62
C GLU A 37 -0.07 -5.82 -11.99
N LEU A 38 0.84 -6.77 -11.77
CA LEU A 38 2.21 -6.41 -11.42
C LEU A 38 2.79 -5.68 -12.64
N ALA A 39 3.18 -4.43 -12.47
CA ALA A 39 4.00 -3.79 -13.48
C ALA A 39 5.24 -4.68 -13.63
N ASP A 40 5.41 -5.27 -14.81
CA ASP A 40 6.64 -6.00 -15.12
C ASP A 40 7.80 -5.11 -14.73
N GLY A 41 8.64 -5.63 -13.83
CA GLY A 41 9.80 -4.93 -13.31
C GLY A 41 10.82 -4.66 -14.43
N GLY A 42 10.42 -3.87 -15.39
CA GLY A 42 11.27 -3.27 -16.38
C GLY A 42 12.26 -2.40 -15.62
N LYS A 43 13.50 -2.89 -15.59
CA LYS A 43 14.75 -2.25 -15.21
C LYS A 43 14.57 -0.77 -14.84
N ALA A 44 14.67 -0.51 -13.54
CA ALA A 44 14.98 0.84 -13.07
C ALA A 44 16.33 1.22 -13.71
N GLY A 45 16.30 2.01 -14.74
CA GLY A 45 17.49 2.48 -15.41
C GLY A 45 17.28 2.73 -16.88
N GLU A 46 16.62 3.86 -17.18
CA GLU A 46 17.05 4.74 -18.28
C GLU A 46 16.26 6.03 -18.16
N GLU A 47 17.00 7.11 -18.03
CA GLU A 47 16.55 8.49 -17.94
C GLU A 47 15.60 8.80 -19.10
N GLY A 48 14.37 9.17 -18.76
CA GLY A 48 13.38 9.67 -19.70
C GLY A 48 12.22 10.26 -18.90
N ASP A 49 12.24 11.56 -18.80
CA ASP A 49 11.18 12.42 -18.30
C ASP A 49 9.79 11.96 -18.75
N ASP A 50 8.81 12.05 -17.83
CA ASP A 50 7.36 11.91 -18.00
C ASP A 50 6.73 10.50 -17.97
N GLY A 51 6.29 10.08 -16.77
CA GLY A 51 5.13 9.22 -16.60
C GLY A 51 5.39 7.77 -16.21
N GLY A 52 6.58 7.40 -15.80
CA GLY A 52 6.85 6.08 -15.21
C GLY A 52 6.14 5.87 -13.86
N PRO A 53 5.89 4.61 -13.44
CA PRO A 53 5.30 4.34 -12.13
C PRO A 53 6.18 4.92 -11.03
N LEU A 54 5.58 5.73 -10.18
CA LEU A 54 6.26 6.32 -9.02
C LEU A 54 6.81 5.21 -8.11
N PRO A 55 8.02 5.35 -7.56
CA PRO A 55 8.53 4.46 -6.54
C PRO A 55 7.50 4.31 -5.40
N PHE A 56 7.35 3.09 -4.89
CA PHE A 56 6.32 2.78 -3.90
C PHE A 56 6.30 3.74 -2.71
N LEU A 57 7.47 4.08 -2.18
CA LEU A 57 7.57 5.00 -1.02
C LEU A 57 7.14 6.42 -1.36
N GLU A 58 7.43 6.89 -2.56
CA GLU A 58 6.98 8.20 -3.03
C GLU A 58 5.46 8.23 -3.19
N LEU A 59 4.90 7.17 -3.80
CA LEU A 59 3.46 6.98 -3.90
C LEU A 59 2.80 6.97 -2.53
N LEU A 60 3.32 6.18 -1.58
CA LEU A 60 2.84 6.09 -0.21
C LEU A 60 2.80 7.45 0.47
N ASN A 61 3.90 8.20 0.39
CA ASN A 61 4.01 9.52 0.97
C ASN A 61 3.05 10.53 0.33
N ARG A 62 2.94 10.53 -0.99
CA ARG A 62 2.07 11.43 -1.75
C ARG A 62 0.59 11.18 -1.45
N GLN A 63 0.14 9.92 -1.47
CA GLN A 63 -1.25 9.55 -1.24
C GLN A 63 -1.68 9.77 0.22
N SER A 64 -0.75 9.70 1.15
CA SER A 64 -1.05 9.89 2.58
C SER A 64 -1.26 11.34 3.00
N VAL A 65 -0.88 12.32 2.16
CA VAL A 65 -1.00 13.77 2.50
C VAL A 65 -2.45 14.18 2.73
N GLY A 66 -3.39 13.62 1.95
CA GLY A 66 -4.81 13.97 2.01
C GLY A 66 -5.62 13.19 3.05
N LEU A 67 -4.99 12.27 3.80
CA LEU A 67 -5.72 11.44 4.76
C LEU A 67 -6.04 12.23 6.03
N PRO A 68 -7.29 12.12 6.56
CA PRO A 68 -7.66 12.71 7.83
C PRO A 68 -6.82 12.15 8.98
N TRP A 69 -6.58 12.97 10.01
CA TRP A 69 -5.97 12.54 11.26
C TRP A 69 -6.75 11.35 11.87
N GLY A 70 -6.03 10.35 12.38
CA GLY A 70 -6.64 9.14 12.93
C GLY A 70 -7.04 8.08 11.90
N SER A 71 -6.82 8.33 10.59
CA SER A 71 -7.04 7.29 9.58
C SER A 71 -6.09 6.12 9.79
N THR A 72 -6.57 4.91 9.45
CA THR A 72 -5.75 3.70 9.45
C THR A 72 -5.19 3.46 8.04
N VAL A 73 -3.89 3.27 7.97
CA VAL A 73 -3.17 2.93 6.73
C VAL A 73 -2.62 1.52 6.85
N LEU A 74 -3.02 0.66 5.93
CA LEU A 74 -2.47 -0.68 5.77
C LEU A 74 -1.47 -0.66 4.62
N VAL A 75 -0.21 -0.87 4.94
CA VAL A 75 0.88 -0.95 3.96
C VAL A 75 1.19 -2.40 3.70
N VAL A 76 0.96 -2.85 2.46
CA VAL A 76 1.20 -4.24 2.04
C VAL A 76 2.34 -4.24 1.03
N THR A 77 3.41 -4.97 1.33
CA THR A 77 4.60 -5.07 0.46
C THR A 77 5.22 -6.46 0.55
N PRO A 78 5.82 -6.96 -0.52
CA PRO A 78 6.51 -8.25 -0.47
C PRO A 78 7.86 -8.20 0.25
N THR A 79 8.49 -7.03 0.33
CA THR A 79 9.84 -6.87 0.87
C THR A 79 10.02 -5.57 1.60
N GLU A 80 11.09 -5.47 2.39
CA GLU A 80 11.56 -4.21 2.95
C GLU A 80 12.37 -3.45 1.90
N GLU A 81 11.94 -2.23 1.60
CA GLU A 81 12.71 -1.28 0.80
C GLU A 81 13.48 -0.31 1.72
N GLU A 82 14.62 0.17 1.23
CA GLU A 82 15.37 1.21 1.93
C GLU A 82 14.49 2.46 2.09
N GLY A 83 14.41 3.01 3.31
CA GLY A 83 13.54 4.16 3.61
C GLY A 83 12.10 3.81 4.00
N LEU A 84 11.72 2.51 4.01
CA LEU A 84 10.36 2.12 4.40
C LEU A 84 10.04 2.54 5.84
N ILE A 85 10.91 2.25 6.80
CA ILE A 85 10.69 2.58 8.23
C ILE A 85 10.57 4.10 8.42
N GLU A 86 11.38 4.87 7.73
CA GLU A 86 11.35 6.34 7.75
C GLU A 86 10.02 6.88 7.20
N SER A 87 9.52 6.30 6.11
CA SER A 87 8.22 6.64 5.54
C SER A 87 7.08 6.29 6.50
N LEU A 88 7.11 5.11 7.13
CA LEU A 88 6.12 4.72 8.14
C LEU A 88 6.15 5.64 9.38
N LEU A 89 7.33 6.07 9.81
CA LEU A 89 7.49 7.05 10.89
C LEU A 89 6.86 8.40 10.52
N LEU A 90 7.01 8.86 9.28
CA LEU A 90 6.37 10.08 8.81
C LEU A 90 4.84 9.98 8.85
N LEU A 91 4.27 8.84 8.44
CA LEU A 91 2.83 8.59 8.54
C LEU A 91 2.36 8.64 10.00
N ARG A 92 3.09 8.00 10.91
CA ARG A 92 2.79 8.02 12.35
C ARG A 92 2.84 9.43 12.92
N ARG A 93 3.84 10.24 12.55
CA ARG A 93 3.96 11.64 12.99
C ARG A 93 2.81 12.53 12.48
N ARG A 94 2.20 12.17 11.35
CA ARG A 94 0.99 12.82 10.84
C ARG A 94 -0.29 12.39 11.58
N GLY A 95 -0.18 11.51 12.58
CA GLY A 95 -1.31 11.03 13.38
C GLY A 95 -2.11 9.90 12.74
N LEU A 96 -1.53 9.19 11.76
CA LEU A 96 -2.16 8.03 11.14
C LEU A 96 -1.85 6.77 11.95
N ALA A 97 -2.81 5.86 12.07
CA ALA A 97 -2.56 4.51 12.55
C ALA A 97 -1.98 3.68 11.38
N VAL A 98 -0.83 3.03 11.59
CA VAL A 98 -0.14 2.33 10.51
C VAL A 98 0.08 0.87 10.88
N THR A 99 -0.25 -0.03 9.95
CA THR A 99 0.06 -1.45 10.03
C THR A 99 0.84 -1.85 8.77
N LEU A 100 1.97 -2.51 8.96
CA LEU A 100 2.80 -3.05 7.88
C LEU A 100 2.52 -4.55 7.73
N VAL A 101 2.25 -5.00 6.52
CA VAL A 101 2.08 -6.42 6.19
C VAL A 101 3.10 -6.82 5.13
N LEU A 102 3.95 -7.77 5.46
CA LEU A 102 4.83 -8.43 4.50
C LEU A 102 4.18 -9.70 3.96
N THR A 103 4.09 -9.82 2.64
CA THR A 103 3.43 -10.94 1.96
C THR A 103 4.37 -12.07 1.55
N CYS A 104 5.68 -11.90 1.78
CA CYS A 104 6.69 -12.93 1.52
C CYS A 104 7.45 -13.29 2.79
N ALA A 105 8.03 -14.50 2.80
CA ALA A 105 8.92 -14.90 3.87
C ALA A 105 10.18 -14.02 3.86
N TYR A 106 10.31 -13.18 4.87
CA TYR A 106 11.44 -12.26 5.01
C TYR A 106 12.36 -12.70 6.14
N ARG A 107 13.60 -13.03 5.81
CA ARG A 107 14.58 -13.59 6.76
C ARG A 107 14.82 -12.70 7.98
N HIS A 108 14.78 -11.40 7.80
CA HIS A 108 15.04 -10.42 8.87
C HIS A 108 13.77 -9.81 9.46
N PHE A 109 12.60 -10.46 9.28
CA PHE A 109 11.32 -9.95 9.75
C PHE A 109 11.33 -9.57 11.23
N ALA A 110 11.95 -10.37 12.11
CA ALA A 110 12.02 -10.07 13.54
C ALA A 110 12.75 -8.74 13.84
N ALA A 111 13.79 -8.41 13.08
CA ALA A 111 14.49 -7.14 13.21
C ALA A 111 13.65 -5.97 12.70
N LEU A 112 12.99 -6.16 11.55
CA LEU A 112 12.06 -5.18 10.98
C LEU A 112 10.88 -4.92 11.93
N ALA A 113 10.26 -5.98 12.47
CA ALA A 113 9.13 -5.86 13.39
C ALA A 113 9.50 -5.06 14.65
N ARG A 114 10.69 -5.29 15.23
CA ARG A 114 11.17 -4.49 16.38
C ARG A 114 11.36 -3.02 16.02
N ARG A 115 11.92 -2.71 14.85
CA ARG A 115 12.09 -1.33 14.37
C ARG A 115 10.73 -0.66 14.15
N ALA A 116 9.78 -1.38 13.55
CA ALA A 116 8.41 -0.90 13.36
C ALA A 116 7.72 -0.64 14.70
N GLU A 117 7.84 -1.55 15.67
CA GLU A 117 7.27 -1.40 17.02
C GLU A 117 7.82 -0.17 17.74
N GLN A 118 9.13 0.11 17.65
CA GLN A 118 9.76 1.29 18.24
C GLN A 118 9.14 2.61 17.76
N ILE A 119 8.60 2.64 16.55
CA ILE A 119 7.91 3.80 15.98
C ILE A 119 6.38 3.71 16.11
N GLY A 120 5.88 2.72 16.85
CA GLY A 120 4.44 2.52 17.07
C GLY A 120 3.70 1.96 15.86
N VAL A 121 4.38 1.23 14.98
CA VAL A 121 3.81 0.53 13.81
C VAL A 121 3.74 -0.96 14.12
N GLN A 122 2.58 -1.56 13.93
CA GLN A 122 2.43 -3.01 13.97
C GLN A 122 2.94 -3.60 12.65
N ALA A 123 3.85 -4.57 12.74
CA ALA A 123 4.30 -5.33 11.58
C ALA A 123 3.82 -6.77 11.66
N LEU A 124 3.30 -7.28 10.55
CA LEU A 124 2.78 -8.62 10.38
C LEU A 124 3.44 -9.26 9.17
N GLN A 125 3.64 -10.56 9.22
CA GLN A 125 4.09 -11.34 8.07
C GLN A 125 3.02 -12.38 7.75
N ILE A 126 2.60 -12.43 6.50
CA ILE A 126 1.60 -13.38 6.00
C ILE A 126 2.23 -14.11 4.81
N THR A 127 2.54 -15.36 5.00
CA THR A 127 3.19 -16.21 3.98
C THR A 127 2.23 -17.22 3.34
N SER A 128 1.04 -17.38 3.94
CA SER A 128 0.01 -18.30 3.44
C SER A 128 -1.40 -17.79 3.75
N GLU A 129 -2.38 -18.23 2.96
CA GLU A 129 -3.80 -17.91 3.19
C GLU A 129 -4.29 -18.34 4.59
N ARG A 130 -3.76 -19.41 5.15
CA ARG A 130 -4.14 -19.92 6.47
C ARG A 130 -3.83 -18.97 7.60
N GLU A 131 -2.80 -18.14 7.42
CA GLU A 131 -2.40 -17.13 8.41
C GLU A 131 -3.38 -15.94 8.43
N MET A 132 -4.19 -15.76 7.39
CA MET A 132 -5.24 -14.74 7.35
C MET A 132 -6.47 -15.12 8.19
N ASP A 133 -6.67 -16.39 8.53
CA ASP A 133 -7.80 -16.84 9.35
C ASP A 133 -7.72 -16.35 10.79
N VAL A 134 -6.56 -15.90 11.25
CA VAL A 134 -6.36 -15.29 12.58
C VAL A 134 -7.10 -13.95 12.72
N TRP A 135 -7.57 -13.38 11.61
CA TRP A 135 -8.26 -12.08 11.56
C TRP A 135 -9.79 -12.20 11.58
N ARG A 136 -10.29 -13.40 11.75
CA ARG A 136 -11.71 -13.68 12.01
C ARG A 136 -12.00 -13.70 13.53
#